data_c8bd410b16113f338380dc0c63617acf
#
_entry.id   c8bd410b16113f338380dc0c63617acf
#
_cell.length_a   1.000
_cell.length_b   1.000
_cell.length_c   1.000
_cell.angle_alpha   90.00
_cell.angle_beta   90.00
_cell.angle_gamma   90.00
#
_symmetry.space_group_name_H-M   'P 1'
#
loop_
_entity.id
_entity.type
_entity.pdbx_description
1 polymer ?
#
loop_
_entity_poly.entity_id
_entity_poly.type
_entity_poly.pdbx_seq_one_letter_code
_entity_poly.pdbx_strand_id
1 'polypeptide(L)'
;MTEQLNVQQMAQRLCAADNILILCHKNPDGDTIGCGSALCHALKALGKTAAVLCSDAVPSRYSFTAPVLFRGGFEPKTVVAVDVASVQLFGENNGVPQYTRHIDLCIDHHAGNSGYADFTLLDGSAAAAAELLYEVISEMGVVITPLIANCLYTGLATDTGCFRFSSTTANTHLVAAKLILAGAQLEELNTLLFDTKPRERMEAERIARNHLEYHLDDRCALMYLTRDEIEQSGVDPADLEELTSLPISIEGVKVGRLLRQQPGGSYRISVRTAKGVDACAIARRLGGGGHTRAAGCELLGNLDNAKNAILAEVQAELDRPEMQEEG
;
A
#
# COMPACT_ATOMS: atom_id res chain seq x y z
N MET A 1 4.07 25.33 7.16
CA MET A 1 4.94 24.60 6.19
C MET A 1 5.80 23.67 7.02
N THR A 2 5.88 22.42 6.64
CA THR A 2 6.73 21.41 7.29
C THR A 2 8.21 21.76 7.14
N GLU A 3 9.02 21.50 8.15
CA GLU A 3 10.49 21.56 8.04
C GLU A 3 11.01 20.21 7.56
N GLN A 4 11.81 20.21 6.49
CA GLN A 4 12.44 19.00 5.98
C GLN A 4 13.65 18.63 6.83
N LEU A 5 13.71 17.37 7.25
CA LEU A 5 14.81 16.80 8.02
C LEU A 5 15.60 15.80 7.20
N ASN A 6 16.88 15.65 7.54
CA ASN A 6 17.67 14.50 7.12
C ASN A 6 17.54 13.34 8.14
N VAL A 7 18.10 12.18 7.80
CA VAL A 7 18.05 10.97 8.62
C VAL A 7 18.62 11.21 10.03
N GLN A 8 19.76 11.91 10.15
CA GLN A 8 20.40 12.19 11.43
C GLN A 8 19.54 13.08 12.32
N GLN A 9 18.93 14.14 11.75
CA GLN A 9 18.04 15.05 12.48
C GLN A 9 16.77 14.33 12.96
N MET A 10 16.18 13.46 12.11
CA MET A 10 15.01 12.66 12.46
C MET A 10 15.36 11.68 13.59
N ALA A 11 16.47 10.99 13.51
CA ALA A 11 16.96 10.08 14.57
C ALA A 11 17.17 10.80 15.90
N GLN A 12 17.77 12.00 15.88
CA GLN A 12 17.99 12.83 17.09
C GLN A 12 16.67 13.22 17.75
N ARG A 13 15.64 13.62 16.96
CA ARG A 13 14.32 13.97 17.48
C ARG A 13 13.62 12.76 18.11
N LEU A 14 13.64 11.62 17.45
CA LEU A 14 13.09 10.36 17.98
C LEU A 14 13.80 9.92 19.27
N CYS A 15 15.12 10.06 19.32
CA CYS A 15 15.91 9.78 20.53
C CYS A 15 15.58 10.74 21.68
N ALA A 16 15.23 11.98 21.42
CA ALA A 16 14.84 12.96 22.45
C ALA A 16 13.39 12.80 22.92
N ALA A 17 12.50 12.23 22.09
CA ALA A 17 11.08 12.05 22.36
C ALA A 17 10.79 10.88 23.31
N ASP A 18 9.63 10.91 23.96
CA ASP A 18 9.05 9.80 24.73
C ASP A 18 7.52 9.86 24.66
N ASN A 19 6.83 8.83 25.16
CA ASN A 19 5.37 8.68 25.03
C ASN A 19 4.92 8.87 23.58
N ILE A 20 5.49 8.06 22.68
CA ILE A 20 5.39 8.23 21.23
C ILE A 20 4.21 7.42 20.70
N LEU A 21 3.29 8.10 20.02
CA LEU A 21 2.21 7.46 19.26
C LEU A 21 2.59 7.43 17.78
N ILE A 22 2.67 6.24 17.21
CA ILE A 22 3.01 6.03 15.80
C ILE A 22 1.72 5.79 15.03
N LEU A 23 1.41 6.67 14.08
CA LEU A 23 0.21 6.60 13.25
C LEU A 23 0.52 5.94 11.92
N CYS A 24 -0.28 4.95 11.56
CA CYS A 24 -0.32 4.27 10.27
C CYS A 24 -1.55 4.72 9.47
N HIS A 25 -1.53 4.54 8.13
CA HIS A 25 -2.70 4.89 7.30
C HIS A 25 -3.85 3.89 7.45
N LYS A 26 -5.07 4.32 7.06
CA LYS A 26 -6.25 3.44 6.93
C LYS A 26 -6.01 2.38 5.87
N ASN A 27 -6.69 1.21 5.98
CA ASN A 27 -6.43 0.04 5.14
C ASN A 27 -4.93 -0.30 5.13
N PRO A 28 -4.33 -0.57 6.31
CA PRO A 28 -2.89 -0.65 6.46
C PRO A 28 -2.31 -1.81 5.64
N ASP A 29 -1.26 -1.49 4.90
CA ASP A 29 -0.47 -2.44 4.13
C ASP A 29 0.82 -2.87 4.86
N GLY A 30 1.72 -3.54 4.11
CA GLY A 30 2.95 -4.06 4.68
C GLY A 30 3.97 -2.97 5.02
N ASP A 31 4.01 -1.86 4.27
CA ASP A 31 4.99 -0.81 4.55
C ASP A 31 4.59 -0.01 5.78
N THR A 32 3.36 0.50 5.86
CA THR A 32 2.94 1.29 7.03
C THR A 32 2.97 0.47 8.33
N ILE A 33 2.54 -0.82 8.32
CA ILE A 33 2.57 -1.70 9.51
C ILE A 33 3.98 -2.17 9.84
N GLY A 34 4.76 -2.53 8.82
CA GLY A 34 6.17 -2.89 8.99
C GLY A 34 6.96 -1.74 9.60
N CYS A 35 6.84 -0.56 9.04
CA CYS A 35 7.47 0.67 9.54
C CYS A 35 7.02 1.02 10.95
N GLY A 36 5.71 1.07 11.19
CA GLY A 36 5.16 1.39 12.51
C GLY A 36 5.62 0.41 13.60
N SER A 37 5.61 -0.90 13.29
CA SER A 37 6.08 -1.94 14.22
C SER A 37 7.59 -1.85 14.45
N ALA A 38 8.39 -1.69 13.38
CA ALA A 38 9.85 -1.57 13.49
C ALA A 38 10.26 -0.38 14.35
N LEU A 39 9.68 0.80 14.10
CA LEU A 39 9.94 2.00 14.89
C LEU A 39 9.53 1.81 16.35
N CYS A 40 8.36 1.23 16.60
CA CYS A 40 7.89 0.95 17.95
C CYS A 40 8.86 0.03 18.70
N HIS A 41 9.31 -1.07 18.08
CA HIS A 41 10.27 -1.99 18.69
C HIS A 41 11.63 -1.31 18.94
N ALA A 42 12.10 -0.49 17.99
CA ALA A 42 13.34 0.26 18.15
C ALA A 42 13.29 1.26 19.32
N LEU A 43 12.20 2.02 19.43
CA LEU A 43 11.99 2.97 20.54
C LEU A 43 11.91 2.25 21.89
N LYS A 44 11.21 1.10 21.94
CA LYS A 44 11.15 0.28 23.17
C LYS A 44 12.52 -0.29 23.55
N ALA A 45 13.37 -0.63 22.60
CA ALA A 45 14.75 -1.06 22.86
C ALA A 45 15.59 0.05 23.50
N LEU A 46 15.26 1.32 23.25
CA LEU A 46 15.84 2.50 23.92
C LEU A 46 15.17 2.83 25.27
N GLY A 47 14.27 1.97 25.76
CA GLY A 47 13.56 2.18 27.04
C GLY A 47 12.41 3.19 26.96
N LYS A 48 11.96 3.57 25.76
CA LYS A 48 10.89 4.54 25.56
C LYS A 48 9.50 3.90 25.56
N THR A 49 8.49 4.71 25.88
CA THR A 49 7.08 4.35 25.75
C THR A 49 6.63 4.64 24.32
N ALA A 50 6.24 3.61 23.59
CA ALA A 50 5.76 3.75 22.22
C ALA A 50 4.66 2.73 21.90
N ALA A 51 3.71 3.11 21.04
CA ALA A 51 2.66 2.21 20.51
C ALA A 51 2.22 2.68 19.13
N VAL A 52 1.65 1.74 18.36
CA VAL A 52 1.12 1.95 17.01
C VAL A 52 -0.40 2.15 17.08
N LEU A 53 -0.92 3.10 16.32
CA LEU A 53 -2.36 3.31 16.15
C LEU A 53 -2.73 3.36 14.67
N CYS A 54 -3.74 2.60 14.32
CA CYS A 54 -4.32 2.55 12.99
C CYS A 54 -5.85 2.65 13.08
N SER A 55 -6.47 3.32 12.12
CA SER A 55 -7.93 3.44 12.04
C SER A 55 -8.61 2.09 11.81
N ASP A 56 -8.01 1.26 10.99
CA ASP A 56 -8.55 -0.04 10.64
C ASP A 56 -7.79 -1.17 11.33
N ALA A 57 -8.38 -2.36 11.35
CA ALA A 57 -7.74 -3.54 11.91
C ALA A 57 -6.48 -3.90 11.12
N VAL A 58 -5.41 -4.23 11.82
CA VAL A 58 -4.19 -4.76 11.19
C VAL A 58 -4.51 -6.11 10.58
N PRO A 59 -4.30 -6.32 9.28
CA PRO A 59 -4.52 -7.61 8.64
C PRO A 59 -3.74 -8.74 9.33
N SER A 60 -4.38 -9.88 9.53
CA SER A 60 -3.79 -11.03 10.26
C SER A 60 -2.48 -11.52 9.66
N ARG A 61 -2.30 -11.36 8.35
CA ARG A 61 -1.06 -11.70 7.64
C ARG A 61 0.17 -10.91 8.11
N TYR A 62 -0.02 -9.77 8.78
CA TYR A 62 1.07 -8.97 9.38
C TYR A 62 1.24 -9.20 10.89
N SER A 63 0.52 -10.16 11.50
CA SER A 63 0.60 -10.43 12.95
C SER A 63 2.02 -10.77 13.44
N PHE A 64 2.87 -11.32 12.58
CA PHE A 64 4.27 -11.64 12.89
C PHE A 64 5.14 -10.40 13.13
N THR A 65 4.73 -9.20 12.70
CA THR A 65 5.40 -7.93 13.03
C THR A 65 5.21 -7.56 14.50
N ALA A 66 4.38 -8.31 15.23
CA ALA A 66 4.06 -8.11 16.64
C ALA A 66 3.73 -6.64 16.98
N PRO A 67 2.77 -5.99 16.31
CA PRO A 67 2.49 -4.58 16.50
C PRO A 67 2.00 -4.31 17.92
N VAL A 68 2.65 -3.38 18.61
CA VAL A 68 2.24 -2.93 19.95
C VAL A 68 1.14 -1.88 19.78
N LEU A 69 -0.12 -2.33 19.71
CA LEU A 69 -1.24 -1.45 19.45
C LEU A 69 -1.56 -0.56 20.66
N PHE A 70 -1.80 0.71 20.37
CA PHE A 70 -2.21 1.70 21.36
C PHE A 70 -3.63 1.40 21.89
N ARG A 71 -3.75 1.32 23.22
CA ARG A 71 -5.01 1.05 23.93
C ARG A 71 -5.25 2.05 25.08
N GLY A 72 -4.69 3.27 24.97
CA GLY A 72 -4.83 4.28 26.00
C GLY A 72 -3.94 4.07 27.24
N GLY A 73 -2.85 3.30 27.13
CA GLY A 73 -1.96 3.01 28.27
C GLY A 73 -1.03 4.15 28.69
N PHE A 74 -0.95 5.23 27.91
CA PHE A 74 -0.18 6.44 28.21
C PHE A 74 -0.81 7.64 27.46
N GLU A 75 -0.46 8.86 27.91
CA GLU A 75 -0.79 10.08 27.19
C GLU A 75 0.30 10.38 26.14
N PRO A 76 -0.02 10.37 24.85
CA PRO A 76 0.95 10.67 23.80
C PRO A 76 1.47 12.11 23.93
N LYS A 77 2.80 12.26 23.89
CA LYS A 77 3.50 13.56 23.89
C LYS A 77 4.12 13.88 22.53
N THR A 78 4.35 12.86 21.73
CA THR A 78 4.88 12.98 20.38
C THR A 78 4.09 12.07 19.45
N VAL A 79 3.60 12.61 18.35
CA VAL A 79 2.87 11.87 17.31
C VAL A 79 3.72 11.79 16.08
N VAL A 80 3.98 10.55 15.64
CA VAL A 80 4.82 10.24 14.47
C VAL A 80 3.98 9.55 13.43
N ALA A 81 3.93 10.07 12.22
CA ALA A 81 3.33 9.39 11.08
C ALA A 81 4.40 8.62 10.30
N VAL A 82 4.09 7.40 9.87
CA VAL A 82 4.96 6.59 9.01
C VAL A 82 4.20 6.13 7.78
N ASP A 83 4.76 6.38 6.60
CA ASP A 83 4.19 5.98 5.33
C ASP A 83 2.77 6.54 5.10
N VAL A 84 2.58 7.83 5.33
CA VAL A 84 1.29 8.50 5.17
C VAL A 84 1.45 9.78 4.35
N ALA A 85 0.95 9.80 3.12
CA ALA A 85 1.10 10.94 2.20
C ALA A 85 0.23 12.15 2.58
N SER A 86 -0.90 11.95 3.25
CA SER A 86 -1.82 13.03 3.58
C SER A 86 -2.73 12.70 4.77
N VAL A 87 -3.27 13.74 5.41
CA VAL A 87 -4.14 13.60 6.60
C VAL A 87 -5.38 12.74 6.34
N GLN A 88 -5.92 12.77 5.11
CA GLN A 88 -7.10 12.00 4.73
C GLN A 88 -6.87 10.48 4.76
N LEU A 89 -5.61 10.06 4.76
CA LEU A 89 -5.23 8.65 4.81
C LEU A 89 -5.22 8.07 6.23
N PHE A 90 -5.28 8.87 7.28
CA PHE A 90 -5.32 8.34 8.65
C PHE A 90 -6.63 7.60 8.96
N GLY A 91 -7.75 7.96 8.34
CA GLY A 91 -9.07 7.40 8.64
C GLY A 91 -9.73 7.99 9.88
N GLU A 92 -10.91 7.47 10.24
CA GLU A 92 -11.79 8.09 11.25
C GLU A 92 -12.10 7.18 12.44
N ASN A 93 -11.69 5.91 12.41
CA ASN A 93 -11.99 4.93 13.46
C ASN A 93 -10.94 4.91 14.57
N ASN A 94 -11.18 4.09 15.59
CA ASN A 94 -10.26 3.79 16.71
C ASN A 94 -9.71 5.03 17.46
N GLY A 95 -10.40 6.18 17.36
CA GLY A 95 -9.98 7.40 18.01
C GLY A 95 -8.81 8.13 17.34
N VAL A 96 -8.40 7.70 16.14
CA VAL A 96 -7.33 8.32 15.35
C VAL A 96 -7.54 9.84 15.17
N PRO A 97 -8.76 10.37 14.88
CA PRO A 97 -8.95 11.81 14.65
C PRO A 97 -8.55 12.73 15.81
N GLN A 98 -8.51 12.22 17.04
CA GLN A 98 -8.07 13.03 18.19
C GLN A 98 -6.57 13.32 18.18
N TYR A 99 -5.77 12.47 17.49
CA TYR A 99 -4.31 12.57 17.40
C TYR A 99 -3.81 13.15 16.07
N THR A 100 -4.68 13.26 15.05
CA THR A 100 -4.29 13.78 13.73
C THR A 100 -4.41 15.31 13.61
N ARG A 101 -4.86 16.01 14.67
CA ARG A 101 -4.94 17.47 14.68
C ARG A 101 -3.56 18.14 14.68
N HIS A 102 -2.57 17.45 15.19
CA HIS A 102 -1.18 17.89 15.24
C HIS A 102 -0.28 16.67 15.12
N ILE A 103 0.60 16.67 14.14
CA ILE A 103 1.58 15.63 13.88
C ILE A 103 2.96 16.25 14.00
N ASP A 104 3.76 15.74 14.93
CA ASP A 104 5.09 16.30 15.20
C ASP A 104 6.08 15.86 14.13
N LEU A 105 6.11 14.56 13.78
CA LEU A 105 7.08 13.97 12.87
C LEU A 105 6.39 13.14 11.79
N CYS A 106 6.95 13.16 10.57
CA CYS A 106 6.54 12.29 9.47
C CYS A 106 7.76 11.66 8.81
N ILE A 107 7.72 10.35 8.54
CA ILE A 107 8.71 9.62 7.72
C ILE A 107 7.93 9.02 6.57
N ASP A 108 8.22 9.45 5.33
CA ASP A 108 7.42 9.11 4.17
C ASP A 108 8.25 9.07 2.88
N HIS A 109 7.84 8.26 1.92
CA HIS A 109 8.46 8.16 0.61
C HIS A 109 7.54 8.62 -0.55
N HIS A 110 6.33 9.04 -0.27
CA HIS A 110 5.40 9.50 -1.29
C HIS A 110 5.77 10.90 -1.78
N ALA A 111 6.16 11.04 -3.05
CA ALA A 111 6.50 12.34 -3.67
C ALA A 111 5.35 13.37 -3.56
N GLY A 112 4.10 12.91 -3.40
CA GLY A 112 2.92 13.74 -3.21
C GLY A 112 2.58 14.06 -1.76
N ASN A 113 3.50 13.87 -0.81
CA ASN A 113 3.27 14.18 0.60
C ASN A 113 2.83 15.65 0.78
N SER A 114 1.76 15.86 1.53
CA SER A 114 1.13 17.19 1.67
C SER A 114 1.80 18.12 2.68
N GLY A 115 2.87 17.68 3.35
CA GLY A 115 3.62 18.49 4.33
C GLY A 115 2.81 18.88 5.56
N TYR A 116 2.05 17.95 6.11
CA TYR A 116 1.10 18.17 7.21
C TYR A 116 1.74 18.09 8.60
N ALA A 117 2.92 17.48 8.73
CA ALA A 117 3.64 17.39 9.99
C ALA A 117 4.54 18.61 10.21
N ASP A 118 4.92 18.89 11.47
CA ASP A 118 5.88 19.95 11.78
C ASP A 118 7.23 19.69 11.13
N PHE A 119 7.70 18.43 11.22
CA PHE A 119 8.97 17.97 10.68
C PHE A 119 8.78 16.73 9.83
N THR A 120 9.38 16.70 8.66
CA THR A 120 9.23 15.57 7.72
C THR A 120 10.59 15.10 7.19
N LEU A 121 10.84 13.80 7.25
CA LEU A 121 11.84 13.12 6.45
C LEU A 121 11.12 12.54 5.23
N LEU A 122 11.36 13.11 4.04
CA LEU A 122 10.74 12.71 2.79
C LEU A 122 11.80 12.43 1.73
N ASP A 123 11.73 11.25 1.13
CA ASP A 123 12.48 10.92 -0.08
C ASP A 123 11.58 10.19 -1.08
N GLY A 124 11.07 10.91 -2.06
CA GLY A 124 10.22 10.36 -3.13
C GLY A 124 10.94 9.43 -4.12
N SER A 125 12.25 9.24 -3.98
CA SER A 125 13.04 8.27 -4.77
C SER A 125 13.23 6.93 -4.06
N ALA A 126 12.93 6.86 -2.76
CA ALA A 126 12.95 5.60 -2.01
C ALA A 126 11.81 4.70 -2.46
N ALA A 127 12.06 3.40 -2.55
CA ALA A 127 11.06 2.42 -2.99
C ALA A 127 9.98 2.14 -1.93
N ALA A 128 10.27 2.43 -0.65
CA ALA A 128 9.39 2.21 0.50
C ALA A 128 9.83 3.11 1.66
N ALA A 129 8.91 3.47 2.55
CA ALA A 129 9.28 4.18 3.79
C ALA A 129 10.20 3.32 4.68
N ALA A 130 10.16 2.00 4.53
CA ALA A 130 11.05 1.06 5.20
C ALA A 130 12.54 1.29 4.89
N GLU A 131 12.91 1.81 3.70
CA GLU A 131 14.30 2.19 3.40
C GLU A 131 14.77 3.31 4.32
N LEU A 132 13.98 4.38 4.41
CA LEU A 132 14.28 5.55 5.24
C LEU A 132 14.32 5.17 6.71
N LEU A 133 13.37 4.35 7.14
CA LEU A 133 13.27 3.95 8.53
C LEU A 133 14.42 3.02 8.95
N TYR A 134 14.92 2.15 8.04
CA TYR A 134 16.14 1.39 8.27
C TYR A 134 17.31 2.32 8.61
N GLU A 135 17.51 3.39 7.85
CA GLU A 135 18.57 4.36 8.06
C GLU A 135 18.39 5.12 9.38
N VAL A 136 17.15 5.58 9.65
CA VAL A 136 16.82 6.29 10.91
C VAL A 136 17.09 5.41 12.13
N ILE A 137 16.62 4.16 12.14
CA ILE A 137 16.81 3.24 13.27
C ILE A 137 18.31 2.92 13.46
N SER A 138 19.06 2.78 12.36
CA SER A 138 20.51 2.58 12.41
C SER A 138 21.22 3.80 13.01
N GLU A 139 20.84 5.02 12.62
CA GLU A 139 21.40 6.27 13.14
C GLU A 139 21.03 6.49 14.62
N MET A 140 19.87 5.99 15.08
CA MET A 140 19.52 5.96 16.51
C MET A 140 20.43 5.05 17.35
N GLY A 141 21.33 4.29 16.72
CA GLY A 141 22.23 3.35 17.40
C GLY A 141 21.51 2.09 17.91
N VAL A 142 20.32 1.79 17.41
CA VAL A 142 19.57 0.60 17.79
C VAL A 142 20.05 -0.60 16.98
N VAL A 143 20.29 -1.73 17.65
CA VAL A 143 20.59 -2.99 16.98
C VAL A 143 19.35 -3.48 16.23
N ILE A 144 19.48 -3.68 14.93
CA ILE A 144 18.42 -4.27 14.11
C ILE A 144 18.30 -5.76 14.49
N THR A 145 17.33 -6.06 15.35
CA THR A 145 17.02 -7.45 15.74
C THR A 145 16.30 -8.18 14.60
N PRO A 146 16.25 -9.54 14.60
CA PRO A 146 15.47 -10.26 13.60
C PRO A 146 14.00 -9.81 13.50
N LEU A 147 13.38 -9.42 14.61
CA LEU A 147 12.01 -8.89 14.61
C LEU A 147 11.92 -7.55 13.88
N ILE A 148 12.82 -6.59 14.18
CA ILE A 148 12.87 -5.31 13.47
C ILE A 148 13.20 -5.53 12.00
N ALA A 149 14.11 -6.45 11.69
CA ALA A 149 14.47 -6.80 10.32
C ALA A 149 13.28 -7.39 9.55
N ASN A 150 12.51 -8.29 10.16
CA ASN A 150 11.28 -8.83 9.56
C ASN A 150 10.25 -7.73 9.26
N CYS A 151 10.06 -6.80 10.19
CA CYS A 151 9.15 -5.66 10.02
C CYS A 151 9.56 -4.79 8.83
N LEU A 152 10.83 -4.35 8.77
CA LEU A 152 11.33 -3.50 7.69
C LEU A 152 11.38 -4.23 6.35
N TYR A 153 11.76 -5.52 6.35
CA TYR A 153 11.73 -6.32 5.13
C TYR A 153 10.32 -6.47 4.58
N THR A 154 9.31 -6.58 5.44
CA THR A 154 7.90 -6.63 5.03
C THR A 154 7.52 -5.37 4.26
N GLY A 155 7.81 -4.18 4.80
CA GLY A 155 7.53 -2.93 4.10
C GLY A 155 8.24 -2.87 2.75
N LEU A 156 9.53 -3.11 2.76
CA LEU A 156 10.34 -3.09 1.54
C LEU A 156 9.83 -4.06 0.46
N ALA A 157 9.49 -5.29 0.86
CA ALA A 157 9.03 -6.32 -0.07
C ALA A 157 7.63 -6.04 -0.60
N THR A 158 6.69 -5.53 0.22
CA THR A 158 5.33 -5.25 -0.23
C THR A 158 5.27 -4.09 -1.21
N ASP A 159 5.95 -2.98 -0.93
CA ASP A 159 5.96 -1.78 -1.76
C ASP A 159 6.71 -1.95 -3.08
N THR A 160 7.64 -2.88 -3.13
CA THR A 160 8.36 -3.25 -4.35
C THR A 160 7.72 -4.42 -5.11
N GLY A 161 6.63 -4.98 -4.60
CA GLY A 161 6.02 -6.19 -5.15
C GLY A 161 7.02 -7.35 -5.21
N CYS A 162 7.77 -7.55 -4.13
CA CYS A 162 8.90 -8.48 -4.05
C CYS A 162 9.99 -8.15 -5.10
N PHE A 163 10.43 -6.88 -5.09
CA PHE A 163 11.50 -6.34 -5.95
C PHE A 163 11.22 -6.37 -7.46
N ARG A 164 9.93 -6.42 -7.87
CA ARG A 164 9.53 -6.47 -9.29
C ARG A 164 9.09 -5.12 -9.85
N PHE A 165 8.75 -4.16 -9.01
CA PHE A 165 8.26 -2.87 -9.47
C PHE A 165 9.41 -1.94 -9.87
N SER A 166 9.11 -0.97 -10.72
CA SER A 166 10.09 0.00 -11.24
C SER A 166 10.66 0.95 -10.19
N SER A 167 10.02 1.05 -9.02
CA SER A 167 10.54 1.78 -7.85
C SER A 167 11.75 1.09 -7.22
N THR A 168 11.97 -0.21 -7.47
CA THR A 168 13.12 -0.95 -6.93
C THR A 168 14.44 -0.40 -7.44
N THR A 169 15.31 0.01 -6.54
CA THR A 169 16.63 0.58 -6.82
C THR A 169 17.77 -0.32 -6.33
N ALA A 170 19.01 0.05 -6.65
CA ALA A 170 20.18 -0.61 -6.06
C ALA A 170 20.20 -0.46 -4.52
N ASN A 171 19.78 0.71 -3.99
CA ASN A 171 19.69 0.94 -2.55
C ASN A 171 18.66 0.02 -1.90
N THR A 172 17.52 -0.20 -2.53
CA THR A 172 16.49 -1.18 -2.09
C THR A 172 17.10 -2.56 -1.83
N HIS A 173 17.88 -3.06 -2.79
CA HIS A 173 18.58 -4.35 -2.64
C HIS A 173 19.67 -4.33 -1.57
N LEU A 174 20.41 -3.21 -1.41
CA LEU A 174 21.40 -3.07 -0.36
C LEU A 174 20.75 -3.08 1.03
N VAL A 175 19.64 -2.38 1.22
CA VAL A 175 18.87 -2.41 2.47
C VAL A 175 18.33 -3.81 2.72
N ALA A 176 17.72 -4.47 1.72
CA ALA A 176 17.27 -5.85 1.85
C ALA A 176 18.40 -6.80 2.28
N ALA A 177 19.58 -6.70 1.68
CA ALA A 177 20.74 -7.52 2.06
C ALA A 177 21.14 -7.30 3.53
N LYS A 178 21.14 -6.04 4.00
CA LYS A 178 21.45 -5.72 5.40
C LYS A 178 20.39 -6.28 6.37
N LEU A 179 19.10 -6.24 5.99
CA LEU A 179 18.02 -6.83 6.78
C LEU A 179 18.12 -8.36 6.86
N ILE A 180 18.50 -9.01 5.76
CA ILE A 180 18.76 -10.46 5.74
C ILE A 180 19.95 -10.81 6.64
N LEU A 181 21.04 -10.05 6.60
CA LEU A 181 22.18 -10.21 7.49
C LEU A 181 21.82 -9.98 8.97
N ALA A 182 20.83 -9.12 9.25
CA ALA A 182 20.29 -8.90 10.58
C ALA A 182 19.31 -10.00 11.03
N GLY A 183 19.02 -10.98 10.17
CA GLY A 183 18.20 -12.15 10.49
C GLY A 183 16.76 -12.09 10.01
N ALA A 184 16.46 -11.26 8.99
CA ALA A 184 15.14 -11.32 8.35
C ALA A 184 14.90 -12.70 7.73
N GLN A 185 13.72 -13.28 8.01
CA GLN A 185 13.33 -14.62 7.59
C GLN A 185 12.75 -14.61 6.17
N LEU A 186 13.62 -14.37 5.18
CA LEU A 186 13.27 -14.12 3.78
C LEU A 186 12.29 -15.14 3.19
N GLU A 187 12.56 -16.44 3.32
CA GLU A 187 11.76 -17.51 2.75
C GLU A 187 10.35 -17.52 3.36
N GLU A 188 10.28 -17.45 4.69
CA GLU A 188 9.02 -17.48 5.42
C GLU A 188 8.18 -16.23 5.12
N LEU A 189 8.80 -15.05 5.08
CA LEU A 189 8.12 -13.80 4.77
C LEU A 189 7.60 -13.76 3.33
N ASN A 190 8.40 -14.14 2.37
CA ASN A 190 7.97 -14.16 0.96
C ASN A 190 6.87 -15.18 0.72
N THR A 191 6.98 -16.38 1.33
CA THR A 191 5.91 -17.39 1.27
C THR A 191 4.61 -16.86 1.85
N LEU A 192 4.66 -16.23 3.02
CA LEU A 192 3.47 -15.68 3.69
C LEU A 192 2.85 -14.52 2.91
N LEU A 193 3.68 -13.59 2.41
CA LEU A 193 3.21 -12.34 1.81
C LEU A 193 2.78 -12.50 0.35
N PHE A 194 3.41 -13.41 -0.41
CA PHE A 194 3.24 -13.46 -1.87
C PHE A 194 2.78 -14.82 -2.41
N ASP A 195 3.16 -15.93 -1.77
CA ASP A 195 2.91 -17.26 -2.32
C ASP A 195 1.69 -17.93 -1.67
N THR A 196 1.44 -17.65 -0.38
CA THR A 196 0.29 -18.23 0.34
C THR A 196 -0.96 -17.39 0.13
N LYS A 197 -2.04 -18.04 -0.31
CA LYS A 197 -3.34 -17.40 -0.50
C LYS A 197 -4.41 -18.12 0.31
N PRO A 198 -5.35 -17.40 0.96
CA PRO A 198 -6.53 -18.00 1.57
C PRO A 198 -7.33 -18.80 0.55
N ARG A 199 -8.00 -19.88 0.99
CA ARG A 199 -8.84 -20.72 0.11
C ARG A 199 -9.99 -19.92 -0.49
N GLU A 200 -10.56 -19.03 0.28
CA GLU A 200 -11.63 -18.12 -0.10
C GLU A 200 -11.20 -17.18 -1.24
N ARG A 201 -9.98 -16.68 -1.16
CA ARG A 201 -9.37 -15.89 -2.25
C ARG A 201 -9.15 -16.75 -3.49
N MET A 202 -8.65 -17.98 -3.36
CA MET A 202 -8.46 -18.88 -4.50
C MET A 202 -9.80 -19.20 -5.18
N GLU A 203 -10.90 -19.32 -4.41
CA GLU A 203 -12.23 -19.51 -4.96
C GLU A 203 -12.72 -18.27 -5.72
N ALA A 204 -12.54 -17.07 -5.16
CA ALA A 204 -12.86 -15.83 -5.85
C ALA A 204 -12.04 -15.65 -7.14
N GLU A 205 -10.72 -15.99 -7.12
CA GLU A 205 -9.89 -16.00 -8.32
C GLU A 205 -10.43 -16.98 -9.37
N ARG A 206 -10.84 -18.18 -8.98
CA ARG A 206 -11.42 -19.19 -9.87
C ARG A 206 -12.67 -18.68 -10.54
N ILE A 207 -13.58 -18.07 -9.77
CA ILE A 207 -14.82 -17.47 -10.30
C ILE A 207 -14.49 -16.34 -11.28
N ALA A 208 -13.63 -15.40 -10.89
CA ALA A 208 -13.23 -14.30 -11.75
C ALA A 208 -12.61 -14.77 -13.08
N ARG A 209 -11.78 -15.82 -13.05
CA ARG A 209 -11.18 -16.42 -14.27
C ARG A 209 -12.22 -17.09 -15.16
N ASN A 210 -13.28 -17.67 -14.61
CA ASN A 210 -14.39 -18.22 -15.41
C ASN A 210 -15.17 -17.12 -16.17
N HIS A 211 -15.09 -15.89 -15.69
CA HIS A 211 -15.68 -14.70 -16.31
C HIS A 211 -14.69 -13.90 -17.14
N LEU A 212 -13.59 -14.52 -17.57
CA LEU A 212 -12.59 -13.86 -18.43
C LEU A 212 -13.15 -13.62 -19.82
N GLU A 213 -13.12 -12.37 -20.25
CA GLU A 213 -13.49 -11.92 -21.59
C GLU A 213 -12.34 -11.13 -22.22
N TYR A 214 -12.10 -11.36 -23.52
CA TYR A 214 -11.14 -10.60 -24.29
C TYR A 214 -11.84 -9.64 -25.25
N HIS A 215 -11.25 -8.47 -25.44
CA HIS A 215 -11.76 -7.40 -26.29
C HIS A 215 -10.61 -6.69 -27.01
N LEU A 216 -10.95 -5.96 -28.11
CA LEU A 216 -10.01 -5.09 -28.83
C LEU A 216 -8.75 -5.84 -29.32
N ASP A 217 -8.99 -6.92 -30.06
CA ASP A 217 -7.93 -7.81 -30.58
C ASP A 217 -7.03 -8.35 -29.45
N ASP A 218 -7.69 -8.81 -28.36
CA ASP A 218 -7.08 -9.39 -27.14
C ASP A 218 -6.16 -8.43 -26.36
N ARG A 219 -6.10 -7.15 -26.76
CA ARG A 219 -5.34 -6.13 -26.02
C ARG A 219 -6.02 -5.72 -24.72
N CYS A 220 -7.26 -6.09 -24.50
CA CYS A 220 -8.00 -5.77 -23.30
C CYS A 220 -8.65 -7.02 -22.72
N ALA A 221 -8.38 -7.30 -21.45
CA ALA A 221 -9.00 -8.38 -20.69
C ALA A 221 -9.93 -7.82 -19.61
N LEU A 222 -11.09 -8.49 -19.44
CA LEU A 222 -12.06 -8.17 -18.41
C LEU A 222 -12.36 -9.42 -17.60
N MET A 223 -12.41 -9.28 -16.29
CA MET A 223 -12.99 -10.25 -15.37
C MET A 223 -14.04 -9.55 -14.51
N TYR A 224 -15.00 -10.29 -13.98
CA TYR A 224 -15.98 -9.71 -13.05
C TYR A 224 -16.38 -10.68 -11.96
N LEU A 225 -16.95 -10.13 -10.89
CA LEU A 225 -17.57 -10.85 -9.78
C LEU A 225 -18.89 -10.18 -9.45
N THR A 226 -19.95 -10.96 -9.42
CA THR A 226 -21.26 -10.52 -8.91
C THR A 226 -21.25 -10.50 -7.38
N ARG A 227 -22.22 -9.82 -6.79
CA ARG A 227 -22.37 -9.75 -5.34
C ARG A 227 -22.54 -11.12 -4.70
N ASP A 228 -23.40 -11.95 -5.30
CA ASP A 228 -23.69 -13.29 -4.82
C ASP A 228 -22.44 -14.18 -4.84
N GLU A 229 -21.63 -14.08 -5.89
CA GLU A 229 -20.37 -14.82 -6.02
C GLU A 229 -19.32 -14.38 -4.99
N ILE A 230 -19.22 -13.08 -4.72
CA ILE A 230 -18.34 -12.55 -3.67
C ILE A 230 -18.75 -13.11 -2.30
N GLU A 231 -20.05 -13.07 -1.99
CA GLU A 231 -20.58 -13.60 -0.73
C GLU A 231 -20.40 -15.12 -0.60
N GLN A 232 -20.66 -15.86 -1.67
CA GLN A 232 -20.48 -17.32 -1.69
C GLN A 232 -19.02 -17.75 -1.57
N SER A 233 -18.08 -16.98 -2.11
CA SER A 233 -16.66 -17.28 -1.97
C SER A 233 -16.16 -17.09 -0.54
N GLY A 234 -16.81 -16.25 0.26
CA GLY A 234 -16.39 -15.90 1.61
C GLY A 234 -15.10 -15.08 1.67
N VAL A 235 -14.64 -14.55 0.52
CA VAL A 235 -13.37 -13.82 0.41
C VAL A 235 -13.39 -12.53 1.23
N ASP A 236 -12.29 -12.26 1.93
CA ASP A 236 -12.10 -10.99 2.63
C ASP A 236 -12.06 -9.83 1.62
N PRO A 237 -12.75 -8.69 1.88
CA PRO A 237 -12.70 -7.51 1.01
C PRO A 237 -11.26 -7.03 0.70
N ALA A 238 -10.31 -7.18 1.62
CA ALA A 238 -8.92 -6.84 1.40
C ALA A 238 -8.26 -7.73 0.32
N ASP A 239 -8.59 -9.02 0.31
CA ASP A 239 -8.08 -9.97 -0.69
C ASP A 239 -8.66 -9.72 -2.09
N LEU A 240 -9.86 -9.13 -2.21
CA LEU A 240 -10.45 -8.76 -3.50
C LEU A 240 -9.65 -7.70 -4.25
N GLU A 241 -8.95 -6.81 -3.55
CA GLU A 241 -8.12 -5.80 -4.20
C GLU A 241 -6.93 -6.43 -4.95
N GLU A 242 -6.40 -7.53 -4.46
CA GLU A 242 -5.29 -8.22 -5.10
C GLU A 242 -5.69 -8.91 -6.42
N LEU A 243 -6.97 -9.25 -6.60
CA LEU A 243 -7.48 -9.79 -7.86
C LEU A 243 -7.42 -8.78 -9.02
N THR A 244 -7.27 -7.50 -8.72
CA THR A 244 -7.26 -6.43 -9.75
C THR A 244 -6.11 -6.55 -10.75
N SER A 245 -5.04 -7.25 -10.38
CA SER A 245 -3.88 -7.50 -11.23
C SER A 245 -4.02 -8.74 -12.13
N LEU A 246 -5.03 -9.59 -11.92
CA LEU A 246 -5.19 -10.82 -12.70
C LEU A 246 -5.36 -10.56 -14.20
N PRO A 247 -6.27 -9.66 -14.66
CA PRO A 247 -6.47 -9.47 -16.09
C PRO A 247 -5.26 -8.90 -16.81
N ILE A 248 -4.48 -8.01 -16.17
CA ILE A 248 -3.29 -7.40 -16.78
C ILE A 248 -2.08 -8.35 -16.83
N SER A 249 -2.09 -9.42 -16.04
CA SER A 249 -1.00 -10.40 -16.03
C SER A 249 -0.99 -11.33 -17.27
N ILE A 250 -1.99 -11.22 -18.14
CA ILE A 250 -2.13 -12.05 -19.33
C ILE A 250 -1.24 -11.50 -20.46
N GLU A 251 -0.50 -12.35 -21.13
CA GLU A 251 0.39 -11.97 -22.22
C GLU A 251 -0.37 -11.23 -23.33
N GLY A 252 0.19 -10.13 -23.83
CA GLY A 252 -0.41 -9.29 -24.88
C GLY A 252 -1.45 -8.28 -24.39
N VAL A 253 -1.97 -8.44 -23.19
CA VAL A 253 -2.97 -7.51 -22.64
C VAL A 253 -2.31 -6.17 -22.29
N LYS A 254 -2.90 -5.08 -22.81
CA LYS A 254 -2.50 -3.69 -22.53
C LYS A 254 -3.35 -3.07 -21.42
N VAL A 255 -4.62 -3.50 -21.27
CA VAL A 255 -5.54 -3.01 -20.25
C VAL A 255 -6.27 -4.18 -19.60
N GLY A 256 -6.05 -4.37 -18.31
CA GLY A 256 -6.78 -5.32 -17.47
C GLY A 256 -7.85 -4.62 -16.65
N ARG A 257 -9.05 -5.19 -16.59
CA ARG A 257 -10.20 -4.64 -15.85
C ARG A 257 -10.82 -5.70 -14.96
N LEU A 258 -11.06 -5.34 -13.69
CA LEU A 258 -11.86 -6.15 -12.78
C LEU A 258 -13.09 -5.37 -12.34
N LEU A 259 -14.28 -5.91 -12.61
CA LEU A 259 -15.56 -5.35 -12.19
C LEU A 259 -16.08 -6.12 -10.97
N ARG A 260 -16.44 -5.41 -9.90
CA ARG A 260 -16.97 -6.02 -8.67
C ARG A 260 -18.29 -5.34 -8.32
N GLN A 261 -19.36 -6.14 -8.22
CA GLN A 261 -20.66 -5.62 -7.83
C GLN A 261 -20.68 -5.23 -6.35
N GLN A 262 -21.09 -4.00 -6.07
CA GLN A 262 -21.21 -3.45 -4.72
C GLN A 262 -22.59 -3.75 -4.10
N PRO A 263 -22.73 -3.66 -2.75
CA PRO A 263 -24.01 -3.90 -2.08
C PRO A 263 -25.17 -3.06 -2.61
N GLY A 264 -24.91 -1.86 -3.13
CA GLY A 264 -25.92 -0.97 -3.74
C GLY A 264 -26.27 -1.28 -5.20
N GLY A 265 -25.72 -2.36 -5.78
CA GLY A 265 -25.95 -2.75 -7.17
C GLY A 265 -25.09 -2.00 -8.18
N SER A 266 -24.25 -1.04 -7.76
CA SER A 266 -23.22 -0.43 -8.61
C SER A 266 -22.07 -1.42 -8.87
N TYR A 267 -21.21 -1.07 -9.83
CA TYR A 267 -19.97 -1.82 -10.11
C TYR A 267 -18.77 -0.95 -9.85
N ARG A 268 -17.91 -1.38 -8.89
CA ARG A 268 -16.57 -0.85 -8.75
C ARG A 268 -15.67 -1.47 -9.81
N ILE A 269 -15.05 -0.62 -10.61
CA ILE A 269 -14.18 -1.00 -11.72
C ILE A 269 -12.76 -0.64 -11.35
N SER A 270 -11.89 -1.63 -11.34
CA SER A 270 -10.44 -1.45 -11.20
C SER A 270 -9.79 -1.61 -12.56
N VAL A 271 -8.93 -0.67 -12.93
CA VAL A 271 -8.18 -0.66 -14.20
C VAL A 271 -6.70 -0.76 -13.90
N ARG A 272 -6.03 -1.64 -14.60
CA ARG A 272 -4.56 -1.79 -14.59
C ARG A 272 -4.07 -1.76 -16.02
N THR A 273 -2.94 -1.10 -16.27
CA THR A 273 -2.45 -0.91 -17.65
C THR A 273 -1.00 -1.29 -17.82
N ALA A 274 -0.65 -1.71 -19.04
CA ALA A 274 0.72 -1.87 -19.48
C ALA A 274 1.38 -0.51 -19.78
N LYS A 275 2.72 -0.45 -19.91
CA LYS A 275 3.46 0.76 -20.26
C LYS A 275 2.87 1.41 -21.52
N GLY A 276 2.75 2.75 -21.53
CA GLY A 276 2.19 3.53 -22.64
C GLY A 276 0.66 3.72 -22.60
N VAL A 277 -0.05 3.21 -21.58
CA VAL A 277 -1.51 3.41 -21.45
C VAL A 277 -1.84 4.02 -20.10
N ASP A 278 -2.66 5.08 -20.06
CA ASP A 278 -3.02 5.82 -18.85
C ASP A 278 -4.34 5.33 -18.24
N ALA A 279 -4.26 4.50 -17.18
CA ALA A 279 -5.42 4.04 -16.43
C ALA A 279 -6.18 5.19 -15.76
N CYS A 280 -5.48 6.23 -15.29
CA CYS A 280 -6.11 7.37 -14.66
C CYS A 280 -6.96 8.18 -15.65
N ALA A 281 -6.49 8.36 -16.88
CA ALA A 281 -7.24 9.01 -17.94
C ALA A 281 -8.53 8.24 -18.27
N ILE A 282 -8.46 6.90 -18.34
CA ILE A 282 -9.65 6.03 -18.54
C ILE A 282 -10.64 6.24 -17.39
N ALA A 283 -10.20 6.13 -16.15
CA ALA A 283 -11.08 6.21 -14.98
C ALA A 283 -11.71 7.60 -14.80
N ARG A 284 -10.95 8.69 -15.04
CA ARG A 284 -11.42 10.08 -14.92
C ARG A 284 -12.61 10.39 -15.85
N ARG A 285 -12.62 9.86 -17.06
CA ARG A 285 -13.75 10.05 -18.01
C ARG A 285 -15.05 9.41 -17.52
N LEU A 286 -14.96 8.50 -16.54
CA LEU A 286 -16.09 7.86 -15.88
C LEU A 286 -16.30 8.35 -14.42
N GLY A 287 -15.74 9.52 -14.08
CA GLY A 287 -15.91 10.13 -12.76
C GLY A 287 -15.03 9.52 -11.66
N GLY A 288 -14.06 8.69 -12.03
CA GLY A 288 -13.10 8.07 -11.12
C GLY A 288 -11.75 8.76 -11.08
N GLY A 289 -10.70 8.02 -10.69
CA GLY A 289 -9.33 8.53 -10.59
C GLY A 289 -8.32 7.47 -10.19
N GLY A 290 -7.09 7.90 -9.97
CA GLY A 290 -5.97 7.03 -9.56
C GLY A 290 -4.65 7.48 -10.18
N HIS A 291 -3.76 6.52 -10.38
CA HIS A 291 -2.44 6.71 -10.97
C HIS A 291 -2.40 6.21 -12.43
N THR A 292 -1.37 6.60 -13.16
CA THR A 292 -1.18 6.24 -14.58
C THR A 292 -1.31 4.75 -14.85
N ARG A 293 -0.86 3.88 -13.93
CA ARG A 293 -0.87 2.42 -14.10
C ARG A 293 -1.98 1.70 -13.34
N ALA A 294 -2.64 2.39 -12.41
CA ALA A 294 -3.64 1.81 -11.52
C ALA A 294 -4.70 2.86 -11.16
N ALA A 295 -5.92 2.65 -11.62
CA ALA A 295 -7.03 3.59 -11.38
C ALA A 295 -8.34 2.83 -11.19
N GLY A 296 -9.39 3.52 -10.77
CA GLY A 296 -10.72 2.94 -10.60
C GLY A 296 -11.82 3.97 -10.68
N CYS A 297 -13.01 3.48 -10.98
CA CYS A 297 -14.25 4.24 -10.96
C CYS A 297 -15.40 3.38 -10.44
N GLU A 298 -16.54 3.98 -10.20
CA GLU A 298 -17.75 3.29 -9.82
C GLU A 298 -18.89 3.71 -10.76
N LEU A 299 -19.59 2.73 -11.31
CA LEU A 299 -20.68 2.95 -12.24
C LEU A 299 -21.99 2.36 -11.70
N LEU A 300 -23.06 3.15 -11.77
CA LEU A 300 -24.41 2.70 -11.49
C LEU A 300 -24.98 1.93 -12.69
N GLY A 301 -25.84 0.95 -12.43
CA GLY A 301 -26.53 0.19 -13.48
C GLY A 301 -26.19 -1.29 -13.47
N ASN A 302 -26.55 -1.99 -14.55
CA ASN A 302 -26.29 -3.42 -14.70
C ASN A 302 -24.87 -3.69 -15.23
N LEU A 303 -24.47 -4.97 -15.19
CA LEU A 303 -23.15 -5.43 -15.62
C LEU A 303 -22.82 -5.05 -17.06
N ASP A 304 -23.78 -5.22 -17.98
CA ASP A 304 -23.56 -4.95 -19.41
C ASP A 304 -23.30 -3.46 -19.66
N ASN A 305 -24.04 -2.58 -18.97
CA ASN A 305 -23.82 -1.14 -19.06
C ASN A 305 -22.43 -0.76 -18.52
N ALA A 306 -22.00 -1.35 -17.40
CA ALA A 306 -20.67 -1.12 -16.84
C ALA A 306 -19.55 -1.63 -17.77
N LYS A 307 -19.72 -2.83 -18.35
CA LYS A 307 -18.79 -3.39 -19.35
C LYS A 307 -18.66 -2.50 -20.58
N ASN A 308 -19.78 -2.07 -21.16
CA ASN A 308 -19.80 -1.26 -22.37
C ASN A 308 -19.20 0.13 -22.13
N ALA A 309 -19.56 0.78 -21.02
CA ALA A 309 -19.02 2.10 -20.67
C ALA A 309 -17.50 2.08 -20.51
N ILE A 310 -16.96 1.16 -19.72
CA ILE A 310 -15.51 1.07 -19.53
C ILE A 310 -14.78 0.63 -20.80
N LEU A 311 -15.40 -0.22 -21.64
CA LEU A 311 -14.81 -0.67 -22.89
C LEU A 311 -14.64 0.48 -23.88
N ALA A 312 -15.63 1.36 -24.00
CA ALA A 312 -15.58 2.54 -24.86
C ALA A 312 -14.41 3.47 -24.46
N GLU A 313 -14.19 3.68 -23.16
CA GLU A 313 -13.09 4.52 -22.66
C GLU A 313 -11.72 3.89 -22.83
N VAL A 314 -11.63 2.56 -22.73
CA VAL A 314 -10.42 1.81 -23.03
C VAL A 314 -10.07 1.90 -24.51
N GLN A 315 -11.05 1.72 -25.40
CA GLN A 315 -10.84 1.88 -26.85
C GLN A 315 -10.31 3.28 -27.16
N ALA A 316 -10.98 4.32 -26.64
CA ALA A 316 -10.56 5.70 -26.84
C ALA A 316 -9.13 5.98 -26.34
N GLU A 317 -8.68 5.29 -25.28
CA GLU A 317 -7.32 5.43 -24.78
C GLU A 317 -6.29 4.69 -25.64
N LEU A 318 -6.63 3.48 -26.10
CA LEU A 318 -5.76 2.67 -26.96
C LEU A 318 -5.62 3.24 -28.39
N ASP A 319 -6.58 4.02 -28.84
CA ASP A 319 -6.55 4.68 -30.14
C ASP A 319 -5.77 6.01 -30.12
N ARG A 320 -5.32 6.49 -28.95
CA ARG A 320 -4.43 7.65 -28.85
C ARG A 320 -3.07 7.30 -29.44
N PRO A 321 -2.43 8.24 -30.14
CA PRO A 321 -1.02 8.08 -30.53
C PRO A 321 -0.19 7.83 -29.26
N GLU A 322 0.70 6.84 -29.31
CA GLU A 322 1.62 6.58 -28.19
C GLU A 322 2.32 7.89 -27.80
N MET A 323 2.17 8.32 -26.57
CA MET A 323 2.95 9.43 -26.04
C MET A 323 4.41 8.99 -26.06
N GLN A 324 5.24 9.63 -26.88
CA GLN A 324 6.68 9.51 -26.79
C GLN A 324 7.07 10.05 -25.41
N GLU A 325 7.40 9.15 -24.48
CA GLU A 325 8.10 9.57 -23.27
C GLU A 325 9.44 10.14 -23.71
N GLU A 326 9.62 11.46 -23.57
CA GLU A 326 10.94 12.06 -23.60
C GLU A 326 11.77 11.41 -22.49
N GLY A 327 12.87 10.76 -22.89
CA GLY A 327 13.73 9.91 -22.10
C GLY A 327 14.51 10.60 -20.98
#